data_4e7afab01cee35364c0bf13cef7ac24d
#
_entry.id   4e7afab01cee35364c0bf13cef7ac24d
#
_cell.length_a   1.000
_cell.length_b   1.000
_cell.length_c   1.000
_cell.angle_alpha   90.00
_cell.angle_beta   90.00
_cell.angle_gamma   90.00
#
_symmetry.space_group_name_H-M   'P 1'
#
loop_
_entity.id
_entity.type
_entity.pdbx_description
1 polymer ?
#
loop_
_entity_poly.entity_id
_entity_poly.type
_entity_poly.pdbx_seq_one_letter_code
_entity_poly.pdbx_strand_id
1 'polypeptide(L)'
;GTCVDVVIQAFKVKRGQGQMEMTGNKCAGCRKKTCTGCYLAGQIHNEKEKNAVFPIDFEPEEGTGLGLVFDVGTTTIAGLLWDLGKKEQLAAKAIVNPGRFAGSDVISRISYVRECTENRQRMQRILVDKLDEMAGQLLEGIRDEGWKKDRNSKERIKRVVLVGNTVMCEFLLGVSVEGLARAPFHKAYEGCVGKRGSELGFSFLKEARITVLPAIEGFVGADALAVHTYIKHKDNQRYALAVDIGTNGEILLFGDGQDYACSAAAGPALEGAAVYQGMGAVPGAIEAIKLAGSFPRDDIYCKVIGGAKPKGICGSGLVDAWAVLSKL
;
A
#
# COMPACT_ATOMS: atom_id res chain seq x y z
N GLY A 1 -10.76 -6.81 2.51
CA GLY A 1 -9.80 -6.09 3.30
C GLY A 1 -8.74 -5.51 2.42
N THR A 2 -8.54 -4.21 2.48
CA THR A 2 -7.46 -3.53 1.76
C THR A 2 -6.19 -3.58 2.62
N CYS A 3 -4.99 -3.43 2.03
CA CYS A 3 -3.71 -3.26 2.76
C CYS A 3 -3.82 -2.27 3.92
N VAL A 4 -4.76 -1.38 3.85
CA VAL A 4 -5.02 -0.33 4.83
C VAL A 4 -5.67 -0.86 6.11
N ASP A 5 -6.56 -1.86 6.04
CA ASP A 5 -7.10 -2.53 7.25
C ASP A 5 -5.97 -3.19 8.06
N VAL A 6 -4.91 -3.52 7.39
CA VAL A 6 -3.70 -4.15 7.90
C VAL A 6 -2.83 -3.20 8.70
N VAL A 7 -2.62 -2.00 8.19
CA VAL A 7 -1.79 -0.99 8.86
C VAL A 7 -2.44 -0.55 10.18
N ILE A 8 -3.78 -0.59 10.25
CA ILE A 8 -4.50 -0.25 11.47
C ILE A 8 -4.31 -1.29 12.57
N GLN A 9 -4.17 -2.56 12.21
CA GLN A 9 -3.81 -3.60 13.20
C GLN A 9 -2.40 -3.35 13.74
N ALA A 10 -1.48 -2.81 12.96
CA ALA A 10 -0.15 -2.40 13.44
C ALA A 10 -0.23 -1.30 14.52
N PHE A 11 -1.25 -0.42 14.48
CA PHE A 11 -1.52 0.52 15.57
C PHE A 11 -2.08 -0.14 16.84
N LYS A 12 -2.61 -1.37 16.75
CA LYS A 12 -3.17 -2.11 17.88
C LYS A 12 -2.15 -3.01 18.59
N VAL A 13 -0.97 -3.19 18.05
CA VAL A 13 0.03 -4.10 18.63
C VAL A 13 0.64 -3.49 19.87
N LYS A 14 0.22 -3.98 21.03
CA LYS A 14 0.97 -3.85 22.28
C LYS A 14 2.33 -4.51 22.10
N ARG A 15 3.38 -3.90 22.64
CA ARG A 15 4.71 -4.49 22.79
C ARG A 15 4.60 -5.97 23.17
N GLY A 16 4.90 -6.84 22.25
CA GLY A 16 4.93 -8.28 22.44
C GLY A 16 5.82 -8.91 21.38
N GLN A 17 7.13 -8.84 21.59
CA GLN A 17 8.15 -9.78 21.13
C GLN A 17 7.97 -10.33 19.70
N GLY A 18 8.61 -9.71 18.74
CA GLY A 18 8.81 -10.23 17.40
C GLY A 18 9.60 -9.24 16.57
N GLN A 19 10.91 -9.33 16.64
CA GLN A 19 11.80 -8.62 15.73
C GLN A 19 11.78 -9.36 14.40
N MET A 20 11.60 -8.62 13.30
CA MET A 20 11.68 -9.15 11.97
C MET A 20 13.01 -8.70 11.36
N GLU A 21 13.95 -9.62 11.24
CA GLU A 21 15.16 -9.39 10.46
C GLU A 21 14.95 -9.85 9.03
N MET A 22 15.22 -8.94 8.11
CA MET A 22 15.22 -9.25 6.68
C MET A 22 16.66 -9.41 6.21
N THR A 23 17.06 -10.65 5.99
CA THR A 23 18.36 -10.92 5.41
C THR A 23 18.20 -11.31 3.94
N GLY A 24 18.63 -10.41 3.06
CA GLY A 24 18.81 -10.73 1.65
C GLY A 24 19.99 -11.70 1.49
N ASN A 25 19.76 -13.03 1.56
CA ASN A 25 20.85 -13.96 1.27
C ASN A 25 20.38 -15.32 0.75
N LYS A 26 20.98 -15.68 -0.39
CA LYS A 26 21.20 -17.01 -0.99
C LYS A 26 20.03 -18.00 -0.96
N CYS A 27 19.41 -18.16 -2.12
CA CYS A 27 18.55 -19.30 -2.41
C CYS A 27 19.24 -20.63 -2.04
N ALA A 28 18.66 -21.39 -1.09
CA ALA A 28 19.22 -22.64 -0.59
C ALA A 28 19.36 -23.75 -1.65
N GLY A 29 18.75 -23.59 -2.82
CA GLY A 29 18.82 -24.55 -3.94
C GLY A 29 19.68 -24.10 -5.12
N CYS A 30 20.21 -22.89 -5.12
CA CYS A 30 20.95 -22.36 -6.26
C CYS A 30 22.46 -22.46 -6.07
N ARG A 31 23.14 -23.29 -6.87
CA ARG A 31 24.60 -23.40 -6.89
C ARG A 31 25.31 -22.26 -7.63
N LYS A 32 24.60 -21.32 -8.24
CA LYS A 32 25.18 -20.20 -9.00
C LYS A 32 25.24 -18.94 -8.16
N LYS A 33 26.39 -18.26 -8.18
CA LYS A 33 26.62 -16.98 -7.48
C LYS A 33 25.77 -15.79 -8.01
N THR A 34 25.11 -15.98 -9.15
CA THR A 34 24.24 -14.98 -9.80
C THR A 34 23.06 -15.70 -10.45
N CYS A 35 21.90 -15.65 -9.83
CA CYS A 35 20.65 -16.15 -10.42
C CYS A 35 19.66 -15.01 -10.51
N THR A 36 19.36 -14.56 -11.71
CA THR A 36 18.39 -13.48 -11.96
C THR A 36 16.97 -13.82 -11.53
N GLY A 37 16.62 -15.11 -11.44
CA GLY A 37 15.28 -15.54 -10.98
C GLY A 37 15.08 -15.50 -9.47
N CYS A 38 16.15 -15.39 -8.66
CA CYS A 38 16.05 -15.36 -7.20
C CYS A 38 16.13 -13.95 -6.60
N TYR A 39 16.37 -12.92 -7.40
CA TYR A 39 16.51 -11.55 -6.92
C TYR A 39 15.20 -10.92 -6.44
N LEU A 40 14.06 -11.54 -6.76
CA LEU A 40 12.74 -11.05 -6.40
C LEU A 40 12.14 -11.77 -5.18
N ALA A 41 12.87 -12.73 -4.59
CA ALA A 41 12.43 -13.48 -3.43
C ALA A 41 13.28 -13.12 -2.21
N GLY A 42 12.65 -12.53 -1.21
CA GLY A 42 13.23 -12.28 0.11
C GLY A 42 12.71 -13.29 1.13
N GLN A 43 13.58 -13.73 2.04
CA GLN A 43 13.20 -14.53 3.20
C GLN A 43 12.88 -13.61 4.37
N ILE A 44 11.71 -13.79 4.97
CA ILE A 44 11.32 -13.08 6.18
C ILE A 44 11.64 -14.00 7.35
N HIS A 45 12.75 -13.72 8.05
CA HIS A 45 13.16 -14.49 9.20
C HIS A 45 12.57 -13.95 10.49
N ASN A 46 12.02 -14.85 11.29
CA ASN A 46 11.52 -14.57 12.62
C ASN A 46 12.60 -15.03 13.62
N GLU A 47 13.70 -14.29 13.73
CA GLU A 47 14.74 -14.61 14.71
C GLU A 47 14.52 -13.83 16.02
N LYS A 48 14.70 -14.58 17.12
CA LYS A 48 14.79 -14.04 18.47
C LYS A 48 16.12 -13.32 18.67
N GLU A 49 16.41 -12.29 17.89
CA GLU A 49 17.61 -11.51 18.11
C GLU A 49 17.32 -10.07 18.55
N LYS A 50 18.08 -9.75 19.57
CA LYS A 50 18.13 -8.50 20.28
C LYS A 50 18.56 -7.38 19.31
N ASN A 51 17.78 -6.28 19.28
CA ASN A 51 18.19 -4.98 18.77
C ASN A 51 17.96 -4.64 17.27
N ALA A 52 16.87 -5.07 16.64
CA ALA A 52 16.27 -4.19 15.67
C ALA A 52 15.33 -3.26 16.43
N VAL A 53 15.87 -2.18 16.93
CA VAL A 53 15.10 -1.08 17.49
C VAL A 53 14.33 -0.51 16.32
N PHE A 54 13.04 -0.85 16.22
CA PHE A 54 12.11 0.09 15.67
C PHE A 54 12.12 1.26 16.65
N PRO A 55 12.73 2.42 16.38
CA PRO A 55 12.51 3.60 17.17
C PRO A 55 11.16 4.18 16.79
N ILE A 56 10.15 3.33 16.85
CA ILE A 56 8.81 3.78 17.02
C ILE A 56 8.69 3.92 18.52
N ASP A 57 9.03 5.10 19.04
CA ASP A 57 8.42 5.61 20.25
C ASP A 57 6.93 5.78 19.96
N PHE A 58 6.28 4.65 19.72
CA PHE A 58 4.86 4.45 19.74
C PHE A 58 4.48 4.22 21.19
N GLU A 59 4.70 5.21 22.04
CA GLU A 59 3.80 5.40 23.16
C GLU A 59 2.50 5.89 22.51
N PRO A 60 1.45 5.08 22.42
CA PRO A 60 0.14 5.64 22.22
C PRO A 60 -0.10 6.52 23.45
N GLU A 61 -0.04 7.84 23.29
CA GLU A 61 -0.81 8.69 24.17
C GLU A 61 -2.22 8.14 24.07
N GLU A 62 -2.67 7.49 25.15
CA GLU A 62 -3.95 6.82 25.17
C GLU A 62 -5.02 7.81 24.76
N GLY A 63 -5.62 7.55 23.64
CA GLY A 63 -7.02 7.81 23.44
C GLY A 63 -7.46 9.07 22.73
N THR A 64 -6.63 10.00 22.22
CA THR A 64 -7.22 11.20 21.64
C THR A 64 -6.47 11.70 20.40
N GLY A 65 -7.07 11.55 19.23
CA GLY A 65 -6.52 12.13 18.00
C GLY A 65 -6.99 11.40 16.77
N LEU A 66 -6.60 11.97 15.62
CA LEU A 66 -6.81 11.40 14.31
C LEU A 66 -5.52 10.79 13.79
N GLY A 67 -5.64 9.65 13.13
CA GLY A 67 -4.57 8.99 12.40
C GLY A 67 -4.91 8.87 10.93
N LEU A 68 -3.93 9.09 10.07
CA LEU A 68 -4.02 8.86 8.63
C LEU A 68 -3.15 7.67 8.23
N VAL A 69 -3.66 6.90 7.29
CA VAL A 69 -2.90 5.84 6.62
C VAL A 69 -3.01 6.06 5.13
N PHE A 70 -1.89 6.03 4.43
CA PHE A 70 -1.86 6.04 2.98
C PHE A 70 -1.16 4.79 2.45
N ASP A 71 -1.81 4.13 1.51
CA ASP A 71 -1.23 3.11 0.67
C ASP A 71 -0.89 3.74 -0.69
N VAL A 72 0.40 3.87 -0.97
CA VAL A 72 0.91 4.56 -2.15
C VAL A 72 1.32 3.53 -3.19
N GLY A 73 0.32 2.98 -3.87
CA GLY A 73 0.52 2.05 -4.97
C GLY A 73 0.99 2.72 -6.25
N THR A 74 1.45 1.94 -7.21
CA THR A 74 1.90 2.42 -8.52
C THR A 74 0.77 3.10 -9.29
N THR A 75 -0.41 2.51 -9.33
CA THR A 75 -1.57 2.99 -10.09
C THR A 75 -2.53 3.79 -9.24
N THR A 76 -2.77 3.38 -8.02
CA THR A 76 -3.77 3.96 -7.12
C THR A 76 -3.12 4.34 -5.79
N ILE A 77 -3.54 5.47 -5.24
CA ILE A 77 -3.26 5.85 -3.85
C ILE A 77 -4.56 5.73 -3.08
N ALA A 78 -4.55 4.96 -1.99
CA ALA A 78 -5.66 4.87 -1.05
C ALA A 78 -5.30 5.55 0.26
N GLY A 79 -6.28 6.21 0.89
CA GLY A 79 -6.12 6.88 2.17
C GLY A 79 -7.29 6.61 3.10
N LEU A 80 -7.00 6.42 4.36
CA LEU A 80 -7.99 6.26 5.43
C LEU A 80 -7.70 7.22 6.57
N LEU A 81 -8.78 7.80 7.09
CA LEU A 81 -8.76 8.60 8.31
C LEU A 81 -9.43 7.82 9.43
N TRP A 82 -8.78 7.80 10.58
CA TRP A 82 -9.20 7.05 11.75
C TRP A 82 -9.30 7.91 12.99
N ASP A 83 -10.32 7.64 13.80
CA ASP A 83 -10.36 8.03 15.21
C ASP A 83 -9.55 7.01 16.01
N LEU A 84 -8.42 7.43 16.54
CA LEU A 84 -7.51 6.55 17.28
C LEU A 84 -8.06 6.18 18.65
N GLY A 85 -8.92 7.02 19.25
CA GLY A 85 -9.57 6.75 20.51
C GLY A 85 -10.68 5.73 20.38
N LYS A 86 -11.61 5.95 19.46
CA LYS A 86 -12.72 5.02 19.18
C LYS A 86 -12.27 3.78 18.41
N LYS A 87 -11.10 3.82 17.76
CA LYS A 87 -10.58 2.76 16.86
C LYS A 87 -11.51 2.51 15.67
N GLU A 88 -12.07 3.58 15.11
CA GLU A 88 -13.05 3.56 14.05
C GLU A 88 -12.55 4.33 12.81
N GLN A 89 -12.88 3.80 11.65
CA GLN A 89 -12.63 4.49 10.39
C GLN A 89 -13.66 5.59 10.18
N LEU A 90 -13.21 6.83 10.03
CA LEU A 90 -14.08 8.00 9.81
C LEU A 90 -14.30 8.31 8.34
N ALA A 91 -13.29 8.13 7.51
CA ALA A 91 -13.35 8.40 6.07
C ALA A 91 -12.36 7.53 5.29
N ALA A 92 -12.67 7.29 4.02
CA ALA A 92 -11.81 6.61 3.08
C ALA A 92 -11.84 7.32 1.72
N LYS A 93 -10.72 7.33 1.01
CA LYS A 93 -10.60 7.89 -0.33
C LYS A 93 -9.56 7.13 -1.13
N ALA A 94 -9.84 6.95 -2.43
CA ALA A 94 -8.86 6.44 -3.38
C ALA A 94 -8.79 7.39 -4.58
N ILE A 95 -7.59 7.54 -5.12
CA ILE A 95 -7.29 8.38 -6.29
C ILE A 95 -6.31 7.66 -7.20
N VAL A 96 -6.28 8.05 -8.46
CA VAL A 96 -5.22 7.62 -9.39
C VAL A 96 -3.91 8.27 -8.98
N ASN A 97 -2.83 7.49 -8.93
CA ASN A 97 -1.51 8.00 -8.60
C ASN A 97 -1.06 9.08 -9.58
N PRO A 98 -0.80 10.31 -9.12
CA PRO A 98 -0.41 11.41 -10.00
C PRO A 98 0.95 11.19 -10.68
N GLY A 99 1.80 10.32 -10.14
CA GLY A 99 3.11 9.96 -10.74
C GLY A 99 3.01 9.28 -12.11
N ARG A 100 1.80 8.92 -12.56
CA ARG A 100 1.56 8.35 -13.89
C ARG A 100 2.02 9.23 -15.06
N PHE A 101 2.21 10.53 -14.86
CA PHE A 101 2.77 11.43 -15.88
C PHE A 101 4.18 11.03 -16.32
N ALA A 102 4.95 10.36 -15.43
CA ALA A 102 6.31 9.90 -15.67
C ALA A 102 6.38 8.43 -16.14
N GLY A 103 5.22 7.78 -16.31
CA GLY A 103 5.11 6.40 -16.76
C GLY A 103 4.00 5.62 -16.09
N SER A 104 3.51 4.58 -16.76
CA SER A 104 2.44 3.72 -16.25
C SER A 104 2.92 2.71 -15.20
N ASP A 105 4.19 2.38 -15.20
CA ASP A 105 4.83 1.37 -14.36
C ASP A 105 6.03 1.93 -13.58
N VAL A 106 6.54 1.16 -12.63
CA VAL A 106 7.62 1.58 -11.75
C VAL A 106 8.94 1.80 -12.49
N ILE A 107 9.23 0.99 -13.51
CA ILE A 107 10.50 1.06 -14.27
C ILE A 107 10.58 2.35 -15.08
N SER A 108 9.50 2.70 -15.76
CA SER A 108 9.39 3.97 -16.49
C SER A 108 9.59 5.17 -15.56
N ARG A 109 9.01 5.13 -14.35
CA ARG A 109 9.17 6.20 -13.34
C ARG A 109 10.57 6.27 -12.77
N ILE A 110 11.22 5.13 -12.51
CA ILE A 110 12.63 5.08 -12.13
C ILE A 110 13.47 5.75 -13.21
N SER A 111 13.25 5.40 -14.49
CA SER A 111 13.99 5.98 -15.61
C SER A 111 13.83 7.50 -15.65
N TYR A 112 12.61 8.01 -15.55
CA TYR A 112 12.32 9.45 -15.51
C TYR A 112 13.03 10.17 -14.34
N VAL A 113 12.96 9.61 -13.13
CA VAL A 113 13.55 10.23 -11.92
C VAL A 113 15.08 10.23 -11.97
N ARG A 114 15.69 9.28 -12.69
CA ARG A 114 17.14 9.17 -12.85
C ARG A 114 17.73 10.15 -13.88
N GLU A 115 16.93 10.71 -14.76
CA GLU A 115 17.42 11.65 -15.77
C GLU A 115 18.07 12.89 -15.14
N CYS A 116 17.47 13.45 -14.09
CA CYS A 116 18.02 14.60 -13.39
C CYS A 116 17.41 14.76 -11.96
N THR A 117 18.08 15.58 -11.16
CA THR A 117 17.64 15.87 -9.78
C THR A 117 16.27 16.56 -9.74
N GLU A 118 16.01 17.44 -10.71
CA GLU A 118 14.75 18.18 -10.86
C GLU A 118 13.56 17.25 -11.03
N ASN A 119 13.72 16.17 -11.83
CA ASN A 119 12.71 15.15 -12.03
C ASN A 119 12.40 14.39 -10.73
N ARG A 120 13.43 14.07 -9.94
CA ARG A 120 13.28 13.44 -8.62
C ARG A 120 12.51 14.35 -7.67
N GLN A 121 12.91 15.62 -7.56
CA GLN A 121 12.23 16.61 -6.71
C GLN A 121 10.79 16.86 -7.16
N ARG A 122 10.55 16.89 -8.48
CA ARG A 122 9.20 17.04 -9.03
C ARG A 122 8.32 15.85 -8.69
N MET A 123 8.84 14.62 -8.80
CA MET A 123 8.10 13.42 -8.45
C MET A 123 7.72 13.43 -6.96
N GLN A 124 8.68 13.71 -6.07
CA GLN A 124 8.42 13.82 -4.63
C GLN A 124 7.34 14.87 -4.35
N ARG A 125 7.50 16.09 -4.88
CA ARG A 125 6.55 17.19 -4.66
C ARG A 125 5.13 16.82 -5.08
N ILE A 126 4.95 16.28 -6.28
CA ILE A 126 3.63 15.90 -6.79
C ILE A 126 2.96 14.84 -5.92
N LEU A 127 3.71 13.86 -5.40
CA LEU A 127 3.18 12.85 -4.50
C LEU A 127 2.81 13.47 -3.15
N VAL A 128 3.69 14.26 -2.56
CA VAL A 128 3.46 14.92 -1.26
C VAL A 128 2.27 15.87 -1.33
N ASP A 129 2.21 16.76 -2.35
CA ASP A 129 1.10 17.70 -2.53
C ASP A 129 -0.23 16.95 -2.66
N LYS A 130 -0.23 15.82 -3.34
CA LYS A 130 -1.45 15.03 -3.53
C LYS A 130 -1.90 14.32 -2.27
N LEU A 131 -0.99 13.80 -1.46
CA LEU A 131 -1.31 13.23 -0.16
C LEU A 131 -1.82 14.31 0.82
N ASP A 132 -1.23 15.49 0.76
CA ASP A 132 -1.64 16.65 1.57
C ASP A 132 -3.07 17.11 1.23
N GLU A 133 -3.39 17.24 -0.06
CA GLU A 133 -4.74 17.52 -0.57
C GLU A 133 -5.73 16.44 -0.12
N MET A 134 -5.32 15.16 -0.24
CA MET A 134 -6.15 14.03 0.11
C MET A 134 -6.44 13.98 1.61
N ALA A 135 -5.47 14.36 2.47
CA ALA A 135 -5.67 14.49 3.90
C ALA A 135 -6.75 15.53 4.25
N GLY A 136 -6.72 16.69 3.60
CA GLY A 136 -7.76 17.71 3.74
C GLY A 136 -9.14 17.19 3.34
N GLN A 137 -9.23 16.54 2.18
CA GLN A 137 -10.48 15.98 1.66
C GLN A 137 -11.04 14.86 2.55
N LEU A 138 -10.18 14.03 3.14
CA LEU A 138 -10.59 12.99 4.10
C LEU A 138 -11.17 13.62 5.37
N LEU A 139 -10.55 14.70 5.85
CA LEU A 139 -11.04 15.42 7.02
C LEU A 139 -12.40 16.07 6.75
N GLU A 140 -12.59 16.71 5.58
CA GLU A 140 -13.85 17.29 5.15
C GLU A 140 -14.95 16.22 4.98
N GLY A 141 -14.57 15.01 4.61
CA GLY A 141 -15.47 13.86 4.39
C GLY A 141 -15.98 13.19 5.66
N ILE A 142 -15.57 13.64 6.84
CA ILE A 142 -16.04 13.08 8.12
C ILE A 142 -17.56 13.30 8.27
N ARG A 143 -18.28 12.23 8.64
CA ARG A 143 -19.72 12.29 8.93
C ARG A 143 -20.04 12.41 10.41
N ASP A 144 -19.09 12.10 11.27
CA ASP A 144 -19.26 12.20 12.74
C ASP A 144 -19.39 13.66 13.18
N GLU A 145 -20.52 14.00 13.83
CA GLU A 145 -20.85 15.36 14.24
C GLU A 145 -19.90 15.93 15.29
N GLY A 146 -19.30 15.09 16.12
CA GLY A 146 -18.32 15.51 17.13
C GLY A 146 -17.06 16.08 16.48
N TRP A 147 -16.58 15.41 15.43
CA TRP A 147 -15.39 15.85 14.69
C TRP A 147 -15.67 17.02 13.74
N LYS A 148 -16.87 17.11 13.14
CA LYS A 148 -17.27 18.23 12.26
C LYS A 148 -17.29 19.57 12.99
N LYS A 149 -17.66 19.57 14.26
CA LYS A 149 -17.73 20.78 15.09
C LYS A 149 -16.37 21.21 15.65
N ASP A 150 -15.37 20.33 15.60
CA ASP A 150 -14.03 20.63 16.10
C ASP A 150 -13.25 21.45 15.06
N ARG A 151 -13.16 22.77 15.28
CA ARG A 151 -12.40 23.69 14.41
C ARG A 151 -10.90 23.38 14.34
N ASN A 152 -10.39 22.62 15.31
CA ASN A 152 -8.98 22.24 15.41
C ASN A 152 -8.73 20.78 14.97
N SER A 153 -9.70 20.16 14.30
CA SER A 153 -9.59 18.75 13.90
C SER A 153 -8.33 18.45 13.07
N LYS A 154 -7.87 19.41 12.24
CA LYS A 154 -6.60 19.31 11.50
C LYS A 154 -5.39 19.13 12.44
N GLU A 155 -5.32 19.91 13.51
CA GLU A 155 -4.20 19.89 14.47
C GLU A 155 -4.16 18.59 15.28
N ARG A 156 -5.28 17.83 15.26
CA ARG A 156 -5.41 16.53 15.92
C ARG A 156 -4.90 15.37 15.07
N ILE A 157 -4.59 15.61 13.79
CA ILE A 157 -3.88 14.63 12.97
C ILE A 157 -2.40 14.65 13.41
N LYS A 158 -2.05 13.79 14.33
CA LYS A 158 -0.69 13.69 14.88
C LYS A 158 0.16 12.65 14.19
N ARG A 159 -0.46 11.66 13.59
CA ARG A 159 0.21 10.48 13.05
C ARG A 159 -0.26 10.16 11.65
N VAL A 160 0.69 9.93 10.78
CA VAL A 160 0.47 9.47 9.41
C VAL A 160 1.38 8.28 9.17
N VAL A 161 0.82 7.18 8.69
CA VAL A 161 1.58 6.00 8.26
C VAL A 161 1.48 5.88 6.76
N LEU A 162 2.63 5.71 6.13
CA LEU A 162 2.76 5.50 4.69
C LEU A 162 3.25 4.08 4.44
N VAL A 163 2.51 3.35 3.63
CA VAL A 163 2.91 2.07 3.02
C VAL A 163 2.83 2.20 1.52
N GLY A 164 3.36 1.24 0.81
CA GLY A 164 3.27 1.16 -0.63
C GLY A 164 4.44 0.41 -1.23
N ASN A 165 4.45 0.36 -2.54
CA ASN A 165 5.57 -0.19 -3.30
C ASN A 165 6.89 0.52 -2.92
N THR A 166 7.99 -0.23 -2.87
CA THR A 166 9.32 0.30 -2.48
C THR A 166 9.68 1.57 -3.24
N VAL A 167 9.47 1.58 -4.56
CA VAL A 167 9.81 2.72 -5.44
C VAL A 167 9.00 3.96 -5.08
N MET A 168 7.71 3.78 -4.76
CA MET A 168 6.84 4.90 -4.37
C MET A 168 7.24 5.48 -3.01
N CYS A 169 7.63 4.62 -2.07
CA CYS A 169 8.14 5.06 -0.77
C CYS A 169 9.47 5.84 -0.92
N GLU A 170 10.38 5.38 -1.78
CA GLU A 170 11.63 6.10 -2.07
C GLU A 170 11.39 7.45 -2.74
N PHE A 171 10.43 7.55 -3.66
CA PHE A 171 10.04 8.83 -4.25
C PHE A 171 9.50 9.80 -3.19
N LEU A 172 8.65 9.33 -2.28
CA LEU A 172 8.13 10.15 -1.17
C LEU A 172 9.24 10.64 -0.23
N LEU A 173 10.20 9.79 0.06
CA LEU A 173 11.36 10.14 0.88
C LEU A 173 12.36 11.05 0.14
N GLY A 174 12.24 11.20 -1.18
CA GLY A 174 13.15 11.99 -2.00
C GLY A 174 14.57 11.40 -2.10
N VAL A 175 14.72 10.11 -1.77
CA VAL A 175 16.00 9.40 -1.82
C VAL A 175 16.33 8.92 -3.23
N SER A 176 17.57 8.49 -3.44
CA SER A 176 18.02 7.99 -4.73
C SER A 176 17.46 6.59 -5.02
N VAL A 177 16.91 6.37 -6.20
CA VAL A 177 16.43 5.09 -6.68
C VAL A 177 17.44 4.32 -7.55
N GLU A 178 18.70 4.73 -7.53
CA GLU A 178 19.77 4.10 -8.34
C GLU A 178 19.93 2.61 -8.02
N GLY A 179 19.78 2.25 -6.73
CA GLY A 179 19.84 0.87 -6.29
C GLY A 179 18.74 0.00 -6.90
N LEU A 180 17.56 0.54 -7.12
CA LEU A 180 16.42 -0.18 -7.72
C LEU A 180 16.49 -0.27 -9.25
N ALA A 181 17.34 0.54 -9.89
CA ALA A 181 17.49 0.57 -11.35
C ALA A 181 18.35 -0.58 -11.89
N ARG A 182 19.13 -1.27 -11.05
CA ARG A 182 20.09 -2.29 -11.45
C ARG A 182 20.10 -3.44 -10.47
N ALA A 183 20.22 -4.67 -10.99
CA ALA A 183 20.43 -5.83 -10.12
C ALA A 183 21.66 -5.64 -9.22
N PRO A 184 21.56 -6.01 -7.95
CA PRO A 184 20.52 -6.80 -7.30
C PRO A 184 19.32 -6.02 -6.71
N PHE A 185 19.03 -4.82 -7.16
CA PHE A 185 17.84 -4.03 -6.83
C PHE A 185 17.75 -3.62 -5.34
N HIS A 186 18.82 -2.99 -4.85
CA HIS A 186 18.89 -2.53 -3.47
C HIS A 186 17.98 -1.33 -3.20
N LYS A 187 17.21 -1.41 -2.14
CA LYS A 187 16.44 -0.28 -1.59
C LYS A 187 17.36 0.75 -0.93
N ALA A 188 16.94 2.01 -0.93
CA ALA A 188 17.74 3.12 -0.41
C ALA A 188 17.54 3.40 1.09
N TYR A 189 16.58 2.73 1.75
CA TYR A 189 16.35 2.91 3.18
C TYR A 189 16.08 1.60 3.88
N GLU A 190 16.47 1.54 5.16
CA GLU A 190 16.26 0.39 6.04
C GLU A 190 15.40 0.81 7.23
N GLY A 191 14.62 -0.13 7.74
CA GLY A 191 13.73 0.11 8.88
C GLY A 191 12.62 1.12 8.62
N CYS A 192 11.95 1.56 9.67
CA CYS A 192 10.96 2.62 9.60
C CYS A 192 11.62 3.99 9.51
N VAL A 193 11.15 4.85 8.60
CA VAL A 193 11.62 6.23 8.50
C VAL A 193 10.58 7.16 9.08
N GLY A 194 10.91 7.80 10.21
CA GLY A 194 10.08 8.82 10.86
C GLY A 194 10.54 10.23 10.53
N LYS A 195 9.65 11.08 10.03
CA LYS A 195 9.89 12.47 9.69
C LYS A 195 8.73 13.35 10.15
N ARG A 196 8.97 14.64 10.38
CA ARG A 196 7.89 15.63 10.42
C ARG A 196 7.37 15.88 9.02
N GLY A 197 6.09 16.19 8.89
CA GLY A 197 5.52 16.51 7.58
C GLY A 197 6.25 17.66 6.89
N SER A 198 6.64 18.69 7.65
CA SER A 198 7.44 19.82 7.13
C SER A 198 8.79 19.41 6.51
N GLU A 199 9.45 18.37 7.03
CA GLU A 199 10.72 17.86 6.48
C GLU A 199 10.56 17.16 5.13
N LEU A 200 9.35 16.64 4.85
CA LEU A 200 9.00 15.98 3.58
C LEU A 200 8.30 16.95 2.61
N GLY A 201 8.02 18.19 3.04
CA GLY A 201 7.36 19.19 2.21
C GLY A 201 5.83 19.25 2.32
N PHE A 202 5.22 18.53 3.28
CA PHE A 202 3.79 18.65 3.56
C PHE A 202 3.46 20.04 4.13
N SER A 203 2.38 20.63 3.67
CA SER A 203 1.86 21.91 4.13
C SER A 203 0.67 21.73 5.08
N PHE A 204 -0.27 20.90 4.70
CA PHE A 204 -1.44 20.58 5.53
C PHE A 204 -1.05 19.71 6.73
N LEU A 205 -0.20 18.71 6.53
CA LEU A 205 0.27 17.78 7.56
C LEU A 205 1.65 18.18 8.14
N LYS A 206 2.04 19.44 8.06
CA LYS A 206 3.39 19.92 8.43
C LYS A 206 3.84 19.52 9.83
N GLU A 207 2.91 19.49 10.79
CA GLU A 207 3.19 19.16 12.20
C GLU A 207 2.98 17.68 12.53
N ALA A 208 2.39 16.92 11.60
CA ALA A 208 2.17 15.49 11.80
C ALA A 208 3.48 14.71 11.74
N ARG A 209 3.57 13.65 12.54
CA ARG A 209 4.64 12.66 12.42
C ARG A 209 4.30 11.70 11.29
N ILE A 210 5.09 11.74 10.24
CA ILE A 210 4.99 10.85 9.09
C ILE A 210 5.91 9.66 9.32
N THR A 211 5.37 8.46 9.25
CA THR A 211 6.13 7.20 9.36
C THR A 211 5.99 6.42 8.07
N VAL A 212 7.09 6.25 7.35
CA VAL A 212 7.16 5.34 6.19
C VAL A 212 7.61 3.97 6.70
N LEU A 213 6.80 2.93 6.46
CA LEU A 213 7.15 1.58 6.86
C LEU A 213 8.25 1.00 5.97
N PRO A 214 9.04 0.03 6.48
CA PRO A 214 10.12 -0.56 5.71
C PRO A 214 9.60 -1.40 4.57
N ALA A 215 10.27 -1.36 3.43
CA ALA A 215 10.10 -2.34 2.38
C ALA A 215 10.77 -3.66 2.77
N ILE A 216 10.21 -4.78 2.31
CA ILE A 216 10.82 -6.11 2.51
C ILE A 216 12.11 -6.19 1.69
N GLU A 217 12.00 -5.91 0.39
CA GLU A 217 13.11 -5.87 -0.56
C GLU A 217 12.84 -4.87 -1.70
N GLY A 218 13.76 -4.79 -2.67
CA GLY A 218 13.74 -3.80 -3.73
C GLY A 218 12.40 -3.65 -4.45
N PHE A 219 11.70 -4.76 -4.74
CA PHE A 219 10.38 -4.74 -5.38
C PHE A 219 9.28 -5.42 -4.53
N VAL A 220 9.54 -5.68 -3.27
CA VAL A 220 8.55 -6.15 -2.29
C VAL A 220 8.40 -5.08 -1.23
N GLY A 221 7.37 -4.28 -1.32
CA GLY A 221 7.21 -3.03 -0.61
C GLY A 221 6.70 -3.15 0.82
N ALA A 222 6.43 -2.00 1.41
CA ALA A 222 5.81 -1.87 2.72
C ALA A 222 4.32 -2.28 2.71
N ASP A 223 3.66 -2.23 1.56
CA ASP A 223 2.35 -2.79 1.28
C ASP A 223 2.32 -4.31 1.56
N ALA A 224 3.26 -5.06 0.97
CA ALA A 224 3.41 -6.48 1.22
C ALA A 224 3.74 -6.78 2.69
N LEU A 225 4.59 -5.96 3.34
CA LEU A 225 4.87 -6.08 4.78
C LEU A 225 3.61 -5.86 5.61
N ALA A 226 2.77 -4.91 5.23
CA ALA A 226 1.51 -4.68 5.90
C ALA A 226 0.59 -5.92 5.81
N VAL A 227 0.42 -6.51 4.62
CA VAL A 227 -0.34 -7.75 4.42
C VAL A 227 0.23 -8.88 5.28
N HIS A 228 1.57 -9.06 5.28
CA HIS A 228 2.25 -10.04 6.12
C HIS A 228 1.88 -9.87 7.61
N THR A 229 2.02 -8.64 8.12
CA THR A 229 1.73 -8.32 9.52
C THR A 229 0.28 -8.63 9.90
N TYR A 230 -0.66 -8.30 9.01
CA TYR A 230 -2.07 -8.56 9.23
C TYR A 230 -2.37 -10.06 9.35
N ILE A 231 -1.89 -10.85 8.41
CA ILE A 231 -2.15 -12.30 8.38
C ILE A 231 -1.55 -12.95 9.62
N LYS A 232 -0.32 -12.62 9.99
CA LYS A 232 0.32 -13.12 11.22
C LYS A 232 -0.44 -12.79 12.50
N HIS A 233 -1.21 -11.68 12.52
CA HIS A 233 -2.00 -11.30 13.68
C HIS A 233 -3.40 -11.89 13.71
N LYS A 234 -3.96 -12.19 12.53
CA LYS A 234 -5.33 -12.72 12.43
C LYS A 234 -5.41 -14.22 12.48
N ASP A 235 -4.41 -14.88 11.97
CA ASP A 235 -4.49 -16.30 11.67
C ASP A 235 -3.36 -17.06 12.37
N ASN A 236 -3.72 -17.97 13.28
CA ASN A 236 -2.79 -18.93 13.88
C ASN A 236 -2.55 -20.14 12.96
N GLN A 237 -2.82 -20.03 11.67
CA GLN A 237 -2.62 -21.12 10.74
C GLN A 237 -1.12 -21.39 10.54
N ARG A 238 -0.79 -22.67 10.49
CA ARG A 238 0.59 -23.14 10.30
C ARG A 238 1.14 -22.75 8.93
N TYR A 239 0.28 -22.72 7.92
CA TYR A 239 0.60 -22.33 6.54
C TYR A 239 -0.49 -21.42 5.98
N ALA A 240 -0.09 -20.36 5.31
CA ALA A 240 -0.99 -19.47 4.58
C ALA A 240 -0.31 -18.96 3.32
N LEU A 241 -1.10 -18.71 2.28
CA LEU A 241 -0.68 -18.06 1.05
C LEU A 241 -1.51 -16.79 0.87
N ALA A 242 -0.82 -15.66 0.74
CA ALA A 242 -1.46 -14.41 0.34
C ALA A 242 -0.95 -13.99 -1.04
N VAL A 243 -1.86 -13.54 -1.88
CA VAL A 243 -1.56 -13.01 -3.20
C VAL A 243 -2.22 -11.65 -3.31
N ASP A 244 -1.40 -10.61 -3.50
CA ASP A 244 -1.86 -9.27 -3.84
C ASP A 244 -1.75 -9.11 -5.35
N ILE A 245 -2.90 -8.90 -5.99
CA ILE A 245 -2.98 -8.87 -7.46
C ILE A 245 -3.11 -7.41 -7.91
N GLY A 246 -1.99 -6.82 -8.27
CA GLY A 246 -1.89 -5.45 -8.79
C GLY A 246 -1.09 -5.38 -10.08
N THR A 247 -0.50 -4.24 -10.38
CA THR A 247 0.46 -4.05 -11.49
C THR A 247 1.65 -4.98 -11.35
N ASN A 248 2.14 -5.16 -10.11
CA ASN A 248 2.96 -6.29 -9.70
C ASN A 248 2.07 -7.25 -8.89
N GLY A 249 2.40 -8.53 -8.93
CA GLY A 249 1.76 -9.53 -8.07
C GLY A 249 2.69 -9.87 -6.92
N GLU A 250 2.36 -9.44 -5.70
CA GLU A 250 3.08 -9.83 -4.51
C GLU A 250 2.51 -11.13 -3.95
N ILE A 251 3.39 -12.09 -3.74
CA ILE A 251 3.06 -13.41 -3.22
C ILE A 251 3.78 -13.61 -1.90
N LEU A 252 3.02 -13.87 -0.84
CA LEU A 252 3.52 -14.14 0.50
C LEU A 252 3.14 -15.56 0.90
N LEU A 253 4.12 -16.38 1.21
CA LEU A 253 3.94 -17.73 1.74
C LEU A 253 4.38 -17.76 3.19
N PHE A 254 3.46 -18.10 4.06
CA PHE A 254 3.69 -18.24 5.50
C PHE A 254 3.91 -19.73 5.81
N GLY A 255 4.95 -20.04 6.56
CA GLY A 255 5.31 -21.41 6.88
C GLY A 255 5.78 -21.58 8.32
N ASP A 256 6.12 -22.81 8.65
CA ASP A 256 6.58 -23.23 9.97
C ASP A 256 7.98 -22.67 10.25
N GLY A 257 8.03 -21.49 10.89
CA GLY A 257 9.30 -20.85 11.27
C GLY A 257 9.99 -20.05 10.17
N GLN A 258 9.47 -20.05 8.94
CA GLN A 258 10.03 -19.30 7.82
C GLN A 258 8.96 -18.81 6.88
N ASP A 259 8.96 -17.51 6.57
CA ASP A 259 8.05 -16.88 5.62
C ASP A 259 8.81 -16.44 4.36
N TYR A 260 8.13 -16.45 3.23
CA TYR A 260 8.69 -16.09 1.94
C TYR A 260 7.85 -15.02 1.27
N ALA A 261 8.52 -14.12 0.58
CA ALA A 261 7.86 -13.10 -0.24
C ALA A 261 8.53 -13.01 -1.60
N CYS A 262 7.74 -12.81 -2.64
CA CYS A 262 8.26 -12.47 -3.96
C CYS A 262 7.29 -11.50 -4.66
N SER A 263 7.80 -10.77 -5.64
CA SER A 263 7.01 -9.95 -6.54
C SER A 263 7.21 -10.43 -7.98
N ALA A 264 6.12 -10.51 -8.72
CA ALA A 264 6.10 -10.89 -10.13
C ALA A 264 5.47 -9.77 -10.96
N ALA A 265 6.01 -9.48 -12.12
CA ALA A 265 5.40 -8.54 -13.05
C ALA A 265 4.12 -9.15 -13.63
N ALA A 266 2.96 -8.72 -13.14
CA ALA A 266 1.64 -9.20 -13.56
C ALA A 266 1.03 -8.33 -14.66
N GLY A 267 1.40 -7.06 -14.71
CA GLY A 267 0.81 -6.06 -15.61
C GLY A 267 -0.50 -5.47 -15.07
N PRO A 268 -0.89 -4.28 -15.54
CA PRO A 268 -1.99 -3.51 -14.96
C PRO A 268 -3.39 -3.93 -15.44
N ALA A 269 -3.56 -5.07 -16.10
CA ALA A 269 -4.86 -5.50 -16.64
C ALA A 269 -5.92 -5.64 -15.54
N LEU A 270 -5.55 -6.22 -14.38
CA LEU A 270 -6.47 -6.38 -13.25
C LEU A 270 -6.66 -5.10 -12.43
N GLU A 271 -5.95 -4.02 -12.76
CA GLU A 271 -6.23 -2.68 -12.27
C GLU A 271 -7.09 -1.86 -13.24
N GLY A 272 -7.61 -2.51 -14.29
CA GLY A 272 -8.44 -1.89 -15.32
C GLY A 272 -7.64 -1.13 -16.40
N ALA A 273 -6.31 -1.15 -16.36
CA ALA A 273 -5.49 -0.57 -17.43
C ALA A 273 -5.38 -1.54 -18.62
N ALA A 274 -5.27 -0.99 -19.82
CA ALA A 274 -5.23 -1.72 -21.09
C ALA A 274 -6.52 -2.54 -21.41
N VAL A 275 -7.60 -2.33 -20.67
CA VAL A 275 -8.94 -2.86 -20.96
C VAL A 275 -9.79 -1.73 -21.55
N TYR A 276 -10.54 -2.00 -22.62
CA TYR A 276 -11.23 -0.96 -23.41
C TYR A 276 -12.13 -0.04 -22.57
N GLN A 277 -12.85 -0.58 -21.59
CA GLN A 277 -13.62 0.20 -20.61
C GLN A 277 -13.10 -0.01 -19.19
N GLY A 278 -11.83 -0.32 -19.06
CA GLY A 278 -11.17 -0.47 -17.78
C GLY A 278 -10.94 0.87 -17.11
N MET A 279 -11.06 0.88 -15.79
CA MET A 279 -10.73 2.03 -14.96
C MET A 279 -10.26 1.58 -13.58
N GLY A 280 -9.56 2.46 -12.87
CA GLY A 280 -9.19 2.21 -11.49
C GLY A 280 -10.43 2.07 -10.58
N ALA A 281 -10.24 1.50 -9.38
CA ALA A 281 -11.29 1.32 -8.39
C ALA A 281 -11.70 2.65 -7.73
N VAL A 282 -12.37 3.50 -8.51
CA VAL A 282 -12.85 4.85 -8.11
C VAL A 282 -14.37 4.94 -8.34
N PRO A 283 -15.06 5.96 -7.80
CA PRO A 283 -16.50 6.13 -7.99
C PRO A 283 -16.92 6.08 -9.47
N GLY A 284 -17.89 5.20 -9.77
CA GLY A 284 -18.35 4.91 -11.14
C GLY A 284 -17.74 3.64 -11.74
N ALA A 285 -16.77 3.00 -11.09
CA ALA A 285 -16.27 1.70 -11.53
C ALA A 285 -17.19 0.56 -11.09
N ILE A 286 -17.47 -0.38 -11.98
CA ILE A 286 -18.11 -1.66 -11.64
C ILE A 286 -17.09 -2.49 -10.87
N GLU A 287 -17.37 -2.77 -9.59
CA GLU A 287 -16.47 -3.52 -8.70
C GLU A 287 -16.87 -4.98 -8.51
N ALA A 288 -18.13 -5.33 -8.76
CA ALA A 288 -18.60 -6.69 -8.67
C ALA A 288 -19.73 -6.96 -9.67
N ILE A 289 -19.78 -8.18 -10.18
CA ILE A 289 -20.81 -8.66 -11.10
C ILE A 289 -21.31 -10.01 -10.59
N LYS A 290 -22.63 -10.18 -10.57
CA LYS A 290 -23.28 -11.42 -10.15
C LYS A 290 -24.42 -11.76 -11.10
N LEU A 291 -24.67 -13.04 -11.28
CA LEU A 291 -25.92 -13.53 -11.88
C LEU A 291 -26.99 -13.59 -10.79
N ALA A 292 -28.17 -13.06 -11.09
CA ALA A 292 -29.35 -13.16 -10.26
C ALA A 292 -30.45 -13.84 -11.10
N GLY A 293 -30.85 -15.07 -10.72
CA GLY A 293 -31.88 -15.85 -11.42
C GLY A 293 -31.41 -17.23 -11.81
N SER A 294 -32.24 -17.91 -12.61
CA SER A 294 -31.96 -19.22 -13.18
C SER A 294 -32.01 -19.13 -14.70
N PHE A 295 -31.02 -19.71 -15.36
CA PHE A 295 -31.00 -19.82 -16.83
C PHE A 295 -32.36 -20.34 -17.38
N PRO A 296 -32.96 -19.71 -18.42
CA PRO A 296 -32.43 -18.74 -19.38
C PRO A 296 -32.80 -17.29 -19.10
N ARG A 297 -33.13 -16.91 -17.88
CA ARG A 297 -33.55 -15.54 -17.49
C ARG A 297 -32.62 -14.99 -16.38
N ASP A 298 -31.33 -15.16 -16.57
CA ASP A 298 -30.37 -14.60 -15.62
C ASP A 298 -30.21 -13.11 -15.82
N ASP A 299 -30.57 -12.32 -14.79
CA ASP A 299 -30.25 -10.89 -14.74
C ASP A 299 -28.82 -10.68 -14.25
N ILE A 300 -28.08 -9.83 -14.92
CA ILE A 300 -26.74 -9.42 -14.51
C ILE A 300 -26.88 -8.26 -13.54
N TYR A 301 -26.47 -8.46 -12.31
CA TYR A 301 -26.38 -7.42 -11.31
C TYR A 301 -24.97 -6.87 -11.23
N CYS A 302 -24.81 -5.54 -11.37
CA CYS A 302 -23.53 -4.85 -11.24
C CYS A 302 -23.52 -3.96 -10.00
N LYS A 303 -22.52 -4.14 -9.14
CA LYS A 303 -22.25 -3.23 -8.03
C LYS A 303 -21.25 -2.17 -8.49
N VAL A 304 -21.60 -0.89 -8.31
CA VAL A 304 -20.79 0.25 -8.74
C VAL A 304 -20.28 1.01 -7.53
N ILE A 305 -18.99 1.31 -7.50
CA ILE A 305 -18.35 2.07 -6.42
C ILE A 305 -19.03 3.45 -6.30
N GLY A 306 -19.39 3.80 -5.07
CA GLY A 306 -20.03 5.09 -4.75
C GLY A 306 -21.49 5.19 -5.19
N GLY A 307 -22.13 4.11 -5.66
CA GLY A 307 -23.54 4.13 -6.12
C GLY A 307 -23.78 5.03 -7.33
N ALA A 308 -22.75 5.43 -8.05
CA ALA A 308 -22.81 6.28 -9.23
C ALA A 308 -23.23 5.51 -10.48
N LYS A 309 -23.53 6.21 -11.58
CA LYS A 309 -23.71 5.56 -12.89
C LYS A 309 -22.41 4.86 -13.29
N PRO A 310 -22.48 3.62 -13.84
CA PRO A 310 -21.30 2.91 -14.29
C PRO A 310 -20.59 3.67 -15.43
N LYS A 311 -19.28 3.84 -15.29
CA LYS A 311 -18.41 4.51 -16.28
C LYS A 311 -17.40 3.56 -16.90
N GLY A 312 -17.13 2.46 -16.20
CA GLY A 312 -16.16 1.44 -16.61
C GLY A 312 -16.09 0.32 -15.57
N ILE A 313 -15.15 -0.59 -15.75
CA ILE A 313 -14.96 -1.77 -14.91
C ILE A 313 -13.58 -1.73 -14.27
N CYS A 314 -13.48 -1.96 -12.97
CA CYS A 314 -12.19 -2.14 -12.30
C CYS A 314 -11.77 -3.61 -12.26
N GLY A 315 -10.58 -3.89 -11.76
CA GLY A 315 -10.01 -5.24 -11.78
C GLY A 315 -10.87 -6.29 -11.12
N SER A 316 -11.45 -6.01 -9.94
CA SER A 316 -12.35 -6.95 -9.26
C SER A 316 -13.60 -7.23 -10.07
N GLY A 317 -14.20 -6.19 -10.66
CA GLY A 317 -15.34 -6.34 -11.56
C GLY A 317 -14.98 -7.14 -12.82
N LEU A 318 -13.76 -6.99 -13.35
CA LEU A 318 -13.29 -7.77 -14.50
C LEU A 318 -13.16 -9.26 -14.17
N VAL A 319 -12.63 -9.60 -13.00
CA VAL A 319 -12.53 -10.98 -12.51
C VAL A 319 -13.93 -11.58 -12.35
N ASP A 320 -14.85 -10.85 -11.74
CA ASP A 320 -16.24 -11.30 -11.60
C ASP A 320 -16.93 -11.46 -12.96
N ALA A 321 -16.72 -10.53 -13.90
CA ALA A 321 -17.25 -10.62 -15.26
C ALA A 321 -16.79 -11.92 -15.94
N TRP A 322 -15.49 -12.20 -15.84
CA TRP A 322 -14.95 -13.45 -16.39
C TRP A 322 -15.55 -14.68 -15.74
N ALA A 323 -15.66 -14.68 -14.39
CA ALA A 323 -16.26 -15.79 -13.64
C ALA A 323 -17.75 -16.01 -13.99
N VAL A 324 -18.49 -14.95 -14.29
CA VAL A 324 -19.89 -15.02 -14.75
C VAL A 324 -19.96 -15.57 -16.16
N LEU A 325 -19.19 -14.98 -17.10
CA LEU A 325 -19.18 -15.39 -18.51
C LEU A 325 -18.73 -16.84 -18.71
N SER A 326 -17.84 -17.35 -17.83
CA SER A 326 -17.40 -18.75 -17.90
C SER A 326 -18.44 -19.77 -17.45
N LYS A 327 -19.55 -19.33 -16.86
CA LYS A 327 -20.67 -20.17 -16.41
C LYS A 327 -21.86 -20.14 -17.37
N LEU A 328 -21.90 -19.18 -18.28
CA LEU A 328 -22.88 -19.05 -19.35
C LEU A 328 -22.48 -19.87 -20.59
#